data_215bd4ee756155735a62fcd11944f310
#
_entry.id   215bd4ee756155735a62fcd11944f310
#
_cell.length_a   1.000
_cell.length_b   1.000
_cell.length_c   1.000
_cell.angle_alpha   90.00
_cell.angle_beta   90.00
_cell.angle_gamma   90.00
#
_symmetry.space_group_name_H-M   'P 1'
#
loop_
_entity.id
_entity.type
_entity.pdbx_description
1 polymer ?
#
loop_
_entity_poly.entity_id
_entity_poly.type
_entity_poly.pdbx_seq_one_letter_code
_entity_poly.pdbx_strand_id
1 'polypeptide(L)'
;MENNMNISENKPERKKVIFSGIQPTSGAFTLGNYLGAVKNWGLLQDEYNCTYCIVNQHAITVRQDPKELKNNTLSAYALMLACGIDPKKSIAFIQSHVSTHAELAWVLNCYTQFGELSRMTQFKDKSAKHADNINAGLFTYPSLMAADILLYQTDLVPVGQHLELSRDIAVRFNGLYGNTFRIPDAYIPKTSAKIMSLADPTKKMSKSDENVKATVFLLDSKDSIIKKFKSAVTDSEMEVVYREGKDGINNLMSIYSAITKKSYEEIQREFEGKGYGDFKTAVGETVAEELRPIREEYDRLMADKAYLESCYRDGAQKARTISQRTLDKVYKKIGFLPASL
;
A
#
# COMPACT_ATOMS: atom_id res chain seq x y z
N MET A 1 -53.73 24.85 -15.59
CA MET A 1 -52.57 25.02 -14.69
C MET A 1 -52.08 23.62 -14.33
N GLU A 2 -51.22 23.06 -15.16
CA GLU A 2 -50.62 21.74 -14.91
C GLU A 2 -49.32 21.91 -14.15
N ASN A 3 -49.29 21.39 -12.93
CA ASN A 3 -48.10 21.34 -12.07
C ASN A 3 -47.17 20.24 -12.61
N ASN A 4 -46.15 20.60 -13.36
CA ASN A 4 -45.03 19.72 -13.65
C ASN A 4 -44.17 19.61 -12.40
N MET A 5 -44.40 18.59 -11.59
CA MET A 5 -43.44 18.14 -10.57
C MET A 5 -42.26 17.48 -11.30
N ASN A 6 -41.15 18.19 -11.39
CA ASN A 6 -39.85 17.62 -11.74
C ASN A 6 -39.42 16.68 -10.62
N ILE A 7 -39.68 15.39 -10.76
CA ILE A 7 -39.07 14.34 -9.97
C ILE A 7 -37.63 14.20 -10.50
N SER A 8 -36.67 14.83 -9.83
CA SER A 8 -35.26 14.54 -10.05
C SER A 8 -35.05 13.09 -9.58
N GLU A 9 -34.96 12.15 -10.51
CA GLU A 9 -34.51 10.79 -10.23
C GLU A 9 -33.08 10.90 -9.61
N ASN A 10 -33.01 10.69 -8.32
CA ASN A 10 -31.76 10.54 -7.58
C ASN A 10 -31.10 9.25 -8.07
N LYS A 11 -30.30 9.30 -9.16
CA LYS A 11 -29.45 8.18 -9.55
C LYS A 11 -28.54 7.87 -8.35
N PRO A 12 -28.48 6.61 -7.90
CA PRO A 12 -27.62 6.24 -6.79
C PRO A 12 -26.19 6.70 -7.08
N GLU A 13 -25.61 7.43 -6.13
CA GLU A 13 -24.27 7.95 -6.26
C GLU A 13 -23.29 6.78 -6.46
N ARG A 14 -22.50 6.82 -7.52
CA ARG A 14 -21.55 5.77 -7.87
C ARG A 14 -20.52 5.61 -6.76
N LYS A 15 -20.29 4.39 -6.28
CA LYS A 15 -19.14 4.12 -5.37
C LYS A 15 -17.83 4.60 -6.00
N LYS A 16 -17.07 5.38 -5.25
CA LYS A 16 -15.73 5.82 -5.66
C LYS A 16 -14.78 4.64 -5.80
N VAL A 17 -13.83 4.76 -6.72
CA VAL A 17 -12.79 3.76 -6.96
C VAL A 17 -11.56 4.11 -6.15
N ILE A 18 -11.04 3.14 -5.39
CA ILE A 18 -9.74 3.21 -4.71
C ILE A 18 -8.76 2.28 -5.40
N PHE A 19 -7.54 2.76 -5.65
CA PHE A 19 -6.42 1.93 -6.08
C PHE A 19 -5.30 1.99 -5.04
N SER A 20 -4.75 0.82 -4.71
CA SER A 20 -3.52 0.73 -3.91
C SER A 20 -2.65 -0.44 -4.33
N GLY A 21 -1.34 -0.26 -4.24
CA GLY A 21 -0.37 -1.27 -4.63
C GLY A 21 0.70 -1.51 -3.57
N ILE A 22 1.17 -2.76 -3.49
CA ILE A 22 2.28 -3.16 -2.63
C ILE A 22 3.38 -3.82 -3.47
N GLN A 23 4.62 -3.37 -3.29
CA GLN A 23 5.79 -3.99 -3.92
C GLN A 23 6.19 -5.28 -3.17
N PRO A 24 6.39 -6.39 -3.89
CA PRO A 24 6.85 -7.65 -3.32
C PRO A 24 8.38 -7.71 -3.20
N THR A 25 9.02 -6.68 -2.63
CA THR A 25 10.48 -6.63 -2.44
C THR A 25 10.96 -7.46 -1.25
N SER A 26 10.05 -7.93 -0.41
CA SER A 26 10.25 -8.97 0.59
C SER A 26 8.94 -9.75 0.71
N GLY A 27 9.02 -11.02 1.08
CA GLY A 27 7.83 -11.88 1.22
C GLY A 27 6.90 -11.51 2.38
N ALA A 28 7.22 -10.47 3.17
CA ALA A 28 6.46 -10.09 4.34
C ALA A 28 6.14 -8.59 4.39
N PHE A 29 5.04 -8.23 5.04
CA PHE A 29 4.71 -6.85 5.39
C PHE A 29 5.23 -6.54 6.78
N THR A 30 5.62 -5.29 7.01
CA THR A 30 5.96 -4.82 8.36
C THR A 30 4.71 -4.45 9.14
N LEU A 31 4.80 -4.43 10.47
CA LEU A 31 3.76 -3.89 11.35
C LEU A 31 3.37 -2.46 10.94
N GLY A 32 4.35 -1.65 10.50
CA GLY A 32 4.11 -0.31 9.98
C GLY A 32 3.29 -0.29 8.68
N ASN A 33 3.49 -1.25 7.76
CA ASN A 33 2.64 -1.40 6.58
C ASN A 33 1.21 -1.80 6.96
N TYR A 34 1.07 -2.71 7.93
CA TYR A 34 -0.22 -3.21 8.37
C TYR A 34 -1.04 -2.12 9.06
N LEU A 35 -0.54 -1.56 10.15
CA LEU A 35 -1.26 -0.55 10.92
C LEU A 35 -1.43 0.78 10.17
N GLY A 36 -0.46 1.12 9.31
CA GLY A 36 -0.48 2.37 8.53
C GLY A 36 -1.38 2.33 7.28
N ALA A 37 -1.62 1.16 6.71
CA ALA A 37 -2.35 1.05 5.45
C ALA A 37 -3.24 -0.19 5.36
N VAL A 38 -2.66 -1.41 5.39
CA VAL A 38 -3.35 -2.64 4.95
C VAL A 38 -4.55 -2.99 5.83
N LYS A 39 -4.46 -2.78 7.15
CA LYS A 39 -5.57 -2.97 8.09
C LYS A 39 -6.83 -2.19 7.68
N ASN A 40 -6.63 -0.98 7.15
CA ASN A 40 -7.74 -0.14 6.69
C ASN A 40 -8.33 -0.61 5.35
N TRP A 41 -7.56 -1.30 4.51
CA TRP A 41 -8.02 -1.75 3.19
C TRP A 41 -9.21 -2.72 3.29
N GLY A 42 -9.17 -3.64 4.26
CA GLY A 42 -10.28 -4.54 4.53
C GLY A 42 -11.60 -3.81 4.85
N LEU A 43 -11.51 -2.68 5.54
CA LEU A 43 -12.67 -1.86 5.92
C LEU A 43 -13.23 -1.06 4.74
N LEU A 44 -12.39 -0.69 3.76
CA LEU A 44 -12.80 0.14 2.62
C LEU A 44 -13.66 -0.62 1.61
N GLN A 45 -13.61 -1.95 1.59
CA GLN A 45 -14.27 -2.78 0.58
C GLN A 45 -15.80 -2.67 0.59
N ASP A 46 -16.39 -2.30 1.72
CA ASP A 46 -17.85 -2.17 1.81
C ASP A 46 -18.34 -0.80 1.31
N GLU A 47 -17.51 0.23 1.40
CA GLU A 47 -17.86 1.60 1.00
C GLU A 47 -17.40 1.95 -0.41
N TYR A 48 -16.30 1.36 -0.89
CA TYR A 48 -15.63 1.72 -2.15
C TYR A 48 -15.49 0.53 -3.09
N ASN A 49 -15.31 0.83 -4.37
CA ASN A 49 -14.83 -0.14 -5.35
C ASN A 49 -13.31 -0.22 -5.25
N CYS A 50 -12.79 -1.22 -4.56
CA CYS A 50 -11.37 -1.33 -4.26
C CYS A 50 -10.62 -2.18 -5.29
N THR A 51 -9.46 -1.68 -5.71
CA THR A 51 -8.51 -2.37 -6.59
C THR A 51 -7.16 -2.43 -5.89
N TYR A 52 -6.69 -3.63 -5.58
CA TYR A 52 -5.44 -3.90 -4.88
C TYR A 52 -4.48 -4.70 -5.77
N CYS A 53 -3.25 -4.24 -5.86
CA CYS A 53 -2.28 -4.77 -6.79
C CYS A 53 -0.95 -5.13 -6.12
N ILE A 54 -0.44 -6.33 -6.38
CA ILE A 54 0.97 -6.65 -6.11
C ILE A 54 1.79 -6.15 -7.28
N VAL A 55 2.48 -5.02 -7.08
CA VAL A 55 3.16 -4.27 -8.15
C VAL A 55 4.57 -4.80 -8.41
N ASN A 56 4.65 -6.00 -8.95
CA ASN A 56 5.89 -6.71 -9.20
C ASN A 56 6.73 -6.15 -10.37
N GLN A 57 6.14 -5.39 -11.29
CA GLN A 57 6.90 -4.65 -12.31
C GLN A 57 7.71 -3.50 -11.68
N HIS A 58 7.19 -2.85 -10.62
CA HIS A 58 7.99 -1.88 -9.87
C HIS A 58 9.15 -2.51 -9.09
N ALA A 59 9.02 -3.77 -8.69
CA ALA A 59 10.10 -4.46 -7.97
C ALA A 59 11.35 -4.64 -8.82
N ILE A 60 11.21 -4.88 -10.12
CA ILE A 60 12.34 -5.12 -11.04
C ILE A 60 13.11 -3.84 -11.43
N THR A 61 12.68 -2.66 -10.99
CA THR A 61 13.48 -1.42 -11.11
C THR A 61 14.81 -1.50 -10.35
N VAL A 62 14.89 -2.40 -9.39
CA VAL A 62 16.12 -2.87 -8.74
C VAL A 62 16.25 -4.36 -9.05
N ARG A 63 17.46 -4.84 -9.32
CA ARG A 63 17.69 -6.27 -9.63
C ARG A 63 17.15 -7.16 -8.53
N GLN A 64 16.40 -8.19 -8.92
CA GLN A 64 15.82 -9.19 -8.05
C GLN A 64 16.32 -10.58 -8.48
N ASP A 65 16.51 -11.49 -7.52
CA ASP A 65 16.61 -12.91 -7.85
C ASP A 65 15.25 -13.41 -8.36
N PRO A 66 15.18 -14.10 -9.53
CA PRO A 66 13.90 -14.51 -10.11
C PRO A 66 13.09 -15.46 -9.21
N LYS A 67 13.76 -16.35 -8.47
CA LYS A 67 13.10 -17.31 -7.57
C LYS A 67 12.54 -16.58 -6.34
N GLU A 68 13.32 -15.65 -5.79
CA GLU A 68 12.87 -14.80 -4.68
C GLU A 68 11.72 -13.90 -5.10
N LEU A 69 11.80 -13.22 -6.24
CA LEU A 69 10.71 -12.36 -6.74
C LEU A 69 9.41 -13.15 -6.90
N LYS A 70 9.48 -14.37 -7.48
CA LYS A 70 8.32 -15.25 -7.63
C LYS A 70 7.71 -15.61 -6.27
N ASN A 71 8.54 -16.04 -5.33
CA ASN A 71 8.10 -16.42 -3.99
C ASN A 71 7.54 -15.21 -3.21
N ASN A 72 8.22 -14.09 -3.26
CA ASN A 72 7.81 -12.85 -2.60
C ASN A 72 6.50 -12.31 -3.18
N THR A 73 6.28 -12.44 -4.50
CA THR A 73 5.03 -12.05 -5.15
C THR A 73 3.86 -12.89 -4.65
N LEU A 74 4.03 -14.21 -4.60
CA LEU A 74 2.99 -15.11 -4.10
C LEU A 74 2.72 -14.91 -2.61
N SER A 75 3.77 -14.79 -1.80
CA SER A 75 3.68 -14.51 -0.36
C SER A 75 2.99 -13.18 -0.08
N ALA A 76 3.36 -12.11 -0.79
CA ALA A 76 2.73 -10.80 -0.64
C ALA A 76 1.24 -10.83 -1.02
N TYR A 77 0.87 -11.60 -2.06
CA TYR A 77 -0.52 -11.78 -2.46
C TYR A 77 -1.33 -12.54 -1.39
N ALA A 78 -0.80 -13.66 -0.89
CA ALA A 78 -1.43 -14.43 0.19
C ALA A 78 -1.59 -13.58 1.46
N LEU A 79 -0.54 -12.82 1.82
CA LEU A 79 -0.55 -11.95 2.99
C LEU A 79 -1.56 -10.80 2.87
N MET A 80 -1.73 -10.26 1.66
CA MET A 80 -2.74 -9.25 1.36
C MET A 80 -4.16 -9.80 1.63
N LEU A 81 -4.46 -11.02 1.19
CA LEU A 81 -5.75 -11.68 1.48
C LEU A 81 -5.88 -11.99 2.97
N ALA A 82 -4.84 -12.51 3.61
CA ALA A 82 -4.83 -12.83 5.05
C ALA A 82 -5.08 -11.58 5.93
N CYS A 83 -4.71 -10.40 5.46
CA CYS A 83 -5.03 -9.13 6.11
C CYS A 83 -6.49 -8.67 5.92
N GLY A 84 -7.36 -9.49 5.33
CA GLY A 84 -8.80 -9.24 5.24
C GLY A 84 -9.28 -8.69 3.89
N ILE A 85 -8.47 -8.71 2.84
CA ILE A 85 -8.93 -8.37 1.50
C ILE A 85 -9.69 -9.56 0.92
N ASP A 86 -11.00 -9.37 0.68
CA ASP A 86 -11.87 -10.35 0.08
C ASP A 86 -11.87 -10.21 -1.46
N PRO A 87 -11.36 -11.22 -2.22
CA PRO A 87 -11.31 -11.19 -3.68
C PRO A 87 -12.70 -11.25 -4.34
N LYS A 88 -13.75 -11.52 -3.56
CA LYS A 88 -15.13 -11.42 -4.04
C LYS A 88 -15.68 -9.99 -4.01
N LYS A 89 -15.20 -9.18 -3.07
CA LYS A 89 -15.59 -7.77 -2.90
C LYS A 89 -14.68 -6.81 -3.65
N SER A 90 -13.40 -7.13 -3.76
CA SER A 90 -12.35 -6.29 -4.34
C SER A 90 -11.70 -6.95 -5.54
N ILE A 91 -11.10 -6.14 -6.41
CA ILE A 91 -10.21 -6.63 -7.45
C ILE A 91 -8.81 -6.75 -6.84
N ALA A 92 -8.33 -7.97 -6.63
CA ALA A 92 -7.01 -8.26 -6.09
C ALA A 92 -6.19 -9.04 -7.13
N PHE A 93 -5.05 -8.51 -7.60
CA PHE A 93 -4.31 -9.11 -8.70
C PHE A 93 -2.79 -8.84 -8.64
N ILE A 94 -2.05 -9.50 -9.54
CA ILE A 94 -0.61 -9.32 -9.75
C ILE A 94 -0.41 -8.47 -11.01
N GLN A 95 0.33 -7.37 -10.92
CA GLN A 95 0.49 -6.37 -11.98
C GLN A 95 0.95 -6.95 -13.32
N SER A 96 1.95 -7.82 -13.31
CA SER A 96 2.49 -8.42 -14.53
C SER A 96 1.50 -9.34 -15.28
N HIS A 97 0.36 -9.68 -14.67
CA HIS A 97 -0.70 -10.43 -15.34
C HIS A 97 -1.62 -9.54 -16.20
N VAL A 98 -1.44 -8.22 -16.15
CA VAL A 98 -2.28 -7.23 -16.85
C VAL A 98 -1.36 -6.32 -17.67
N SER A 99 -1.15 -6.63 -18.95
CA SER A 99 -0.18 -5.95 -19.83
C SER A 99 -0.47 -4.47 -20.02
N THR A 100 -1.73 -4.06 -19.91
CA THR A 100 -2.17 -2.67 -20.08
C THR A 100 -1.43 -1.67 -19.19
N HIS A 101 -0.89 -2.12 -18.05
CA HIS A 101 -0.06 -1.28 -17.16
C HIS A 101 1.22 -0.82 -17.88
N ALA A 102 1.95 -1.74 -18.48
CA ALA A 102 3.17 -1.42 -19.23
C ALA A 102 2.85 -0.64 -20.51
N GLU A 103 1.76 -0.98 -21.19
CA GLU A 103 1.32 -0.32 -22.41
C GLU A 103 0.95 1.15 -22.16
N LEU A 104 0.12 1.42 -21.13
CA LEU A 104 -0.19 2.80 -20.77
C LEU A 104 1.03 3.54 -20.21
N ALA A 105 1.88 2.88 -19.44
CA ALA A 105 3.11 3.49 -18.92
C ALA A 105 4.00 4.01 -20.06
N TRP A 106 4.13 3.26 -21.17
CA TRP A 106 4.84 3.72 -22.35
C TRP A 106 4.22 4.99 -22.92
N VAL A 107 2.91 5.02 -23.09
CA VAL A 107 2.22 6.23 -23.57
C VAL A 107 2.49 7.40 -22.63
N LEU A 108 2.27 7.21 -21.31
CA LEU A 108 2.45 8.29 -20.34
C LEU A 108 3.89 8.78 -20.24
N ASN A 109 4.90 7.95 -20.49
CA ASN A 109 6.29 8.40 -20.60
C ASN A 109 6.46 9.49 -21.66
N CYS A 110 5.70 9.42 -22.75
CA CYS A 110 5.75 10.43 -23.82
C CYS A 110 5.08 11.77 -23.41
N TYR A 111 4.33 11.78 -22.32
CA TYR A 111 3.64 12.95 -21.77
C TYR A 111 4.18 13.39 -20.40
N THR A 112 5.22 12.74 -19.90
CA THR A 112 5.88 13.08 -18.64
C THR A 112 7.18 13.84 -18.93
N GLN A 113 7.37 14.99 -18.29
CA GLN A 113 8.54 15.81 -18.54
C GLN A 113 9.77 15.26 -17.80
N PHE A 114 10.93 15.26 -18.46
CA PHE A 114 12.19 14.82 -17.87
C PHE A 114 12.51 15.52 -16.53
N GLY A 115 12.27 16.84 -16.46
CA GLY A 115 12.50 17.63 -15.26
C GLY A 115 11.61 17.24 -14.09
N GLU A 116 10.41 16.73 -14.33
CA GLU A 116 9.51 16.20 -13.28
C GLU A 116 10.07 14.92 -12.69
N LEU A 117 10.48 13.98 -13.55
CA LEU A 117 11.09 12.72 -13.13
C LEU A 117 12.41 12.93 -12.36
N SER A 118 13.24 13.88 -12.80
CA SER A 118 14.54 14.17 -12.18
C SER A 118 14.40 14.73 -10.74
N ARG A 119 13.27 15.37 -10.41
CA ARG A 119 13.01 15.95 -9.08
C ARG A 119 12.46 14.94 -8.08
N MET A 120 12.07 13.73 -8.51
CA MET A 120 11.48 12.73 -7.64
C MET A 120 12.46 12.29 -6.55
N THR A 121 12.05 12.43 -5.29
CA THR A 121 12.89 12.11 -4.12
C THR A 121 13.28 10.63 -4.09
N GLN A 122 12.35 9.72 -4.40
CA GLN A 122 12.66 8.28 -4.42
C GLN A 122 13.67 7.90 -5.52
N PHE A 123 13.70 8.60 -6.65
CA PHE A 123 14.73 8.39 -7.65
C PHE A 123 16.11 8.73 -7.05
N LYS A 124 16.21 9.89 -6.38
CA LYS A 124 17.46 10.31 -5.73
C LYS A 124 17.91 9.33 -4.64
N ASP A 125 16.99 8.91 -3.78
CA ASP A 125 17.28 7.99 -2.67
C ASP A 125 17.73 6.60 -3.16
N LYS A 126 17.04 6.06 -4.17
CA LYS A 126 17.37 4.74 -4.75
C LYS A 126 18.64 4.80 -5.58
N SER A 127 18.87 5.88 -6.33
CA SER A 127 20.10 6.07 -7.11
C SER A 127 21.32 6.17 -6.19
N ALA A 128 21.19 6.81 -5.02
CA ALA A 128 22.26 6.88 -4.04
C ALA A 128 22.58 5.50 -3.41
N LYS A 129 21.55 4.65 -3.19
CA LYS A 129 21.72 3.31 -2.61
C LYS A 129 22.19 2.25 -3.62
N HIS A 130 21.92 2.44 -4.91
CA HIS A 130 22.20 1.50 -6.00
C HIS A 130 22.92 2.19 -7.14
N ALA A 131 24.01 2.91 -6.82
CA ALA A 131 24.76 3.74 -7.79
C ALA A 131 25.33 2.93 -8.96
N ASP A 132 25.54 1.64 -8.77
CA ASP A 132 26.03 0.67 -9.77
C ASP A 132 24.93 0.19 -10.76
N ASN A 133 23.67 0.48 -10.48
CA ASN A 133 22.54 0.00 -11.30
C ASN A 133 21.43 1.06 -11.46
N ILE A 134 21.81 2.26 -11.87
CA ILE A 134 20.83 3.30 -12.23
C ILE A 134 20.35 3.01 -13.65
N ASN A 135 19.12 2.50 -13.77
CA ASN A 135 18.52 2.11 -15.05
C ASN A 135 17.31 2.99 -15.41
N ALA A 136 16.89 2.90 -16.69
CA ALA A 136 15.76 3.67 -17.19
C ALA A 136 14.45 3.40 -16.42
N GLY A 137 14.19 2.15 -16.01
CA GLY A 137 13.01 1.79 -15.24
C GLY A 137 12.98 2.47 -13.87
N LEU A 138 14.15 2.64 -13.22
CA LEU A 138 14.25 3.38 -11.97
C LEU A 138 13.97 4.88 -12.17
N PHE A 139 14.25 5.44 -13.33
CA PHE A 139 13.95 6.83 -13.66
C PHE A 139 12.47 7.02 -14.04
N THR A 140 11.90 6.09 -14.82
CA THR A 140 10.56 6.24 -15.41
C THR A 140 9.45 5.52 -14.63
N TYR A 141 9.75 4.81 -13.52
CA TYR A 141 8.72 4.12 -12.75
C TYR A 141 7.54 5.01 -12.31
N PRO A 142 7.65 6.35 -12.14
CA PRO A 142 6.51 7.17 -11.80
C PRO A 142 5.43 7.19 -12.88
N SER A 143 5.82 7.05 -14.16
CA SER A 143 4.85 6.92 -15.26
C SER A 143 4.14 5.57 -15.23
N LEU A 144 4.82 4.48 -14.84
CA LEU A 144 4.18 3.19 -14.61
C LEU A 144 3.18 3.27 -13.45
N MET A 145 3.54 3.98 -12.38
CA MET A 145 2.62 4.18 -11.26
C MET A 145 1.41 5.06 -11.62
N ALA A 146 1.61 6.10 -12.45
CA ALA A 146 0.49 6.87 -12.99
C ALA A 146 -0.42 5.97 -13.84
N ALA A 147 0.14 5.06 -14.65
CA ALA A 147 -0.62 4.08 -15.40
C ALA A 147 -1.43 3.14 -14.47
N ASP A 148 -0.81 2.64 -13.39
CA ASP A 148 -1.49 1.81 -12.39
C ASP A 148 -2.76 2.46 -11.85
N ILE A 149 -2.71 3.75 -11.58
CA ILE A 149 -3.80 4.55 -11.02
C ILE A 149 -4.84 4.89 -12.08
N LEU A 150 -4.40 5.41 -13.22
CA LEU A 150 -5.27 6.00 -14.23
C LEU A 150 -6.05 4.97 -15.07
N LEU A 151 -5.52 3.74 -15.22
CA LEU A 151 -6.19 2.64 -15.92
C LEU A 151 -7.56 2.32 -15.33
N TYR A 152 -7.70 2.42 -14.01
CA TYR A 152 -8.93 2.05 -13.31
C TYR A 152 -9.87 3.24 -13.08
N GLN A 153 -9.59 4.41 -13.69
CA GLN A 153 -10.37 5.63 -13.46
C GLN A 153 -10.52 5.90 -11.96
N THR A 154 -9.40 5.80 -11.26
CA THR A 154 -9.33 5.91 -9.79
C THR A 154 -9.78 7.27 -9.31
N ASP A 155 -10.60 7.31 -8.28
CA ASP A 155 -11.03 8.55 -7.61
C ASP A 155 -10.13 8.89 -6.42
N LEU A 156 -9.66 7.86 -5.69
CA LEU A 156 -8.92 8.04 -4.44
C LEU A 156 -7.70 7.12 -4.38
N VAL A 157 -6.58 7.66 -3.94
CA VAL A 157 -5.33 6.90 -3.74
C VAL A 157 -4.85 7.13 -2.30
N PRO A 158 -4.55 6.07 -1.52
CA PRO A 158 -3.89 6.24 -0.23
C PRO A 158 -2.57 6.99 -0.39
N VAL A 159 -2.35 8.01 0.42
CA VAL A 159 -1.39 9.10 0.22
C VAL A 159 0.06 8.64 -0.01
N GLY A 160 0.70 9.27 -1.00
CA GLY A 160 2.13 9.24 -1.27
C GLY A 160 2.52 10.39 -2.20
N GLN A 161 3.76 10.86 -2.14
CA GLN A 161 4.30 11.98 -2.95
C GLN A 161 4.08 11.86 -4.46
N HIS A 162 3.85 10.65 -4.94
CA HIS A 162 3.69 10.36 -6.37
C HIS A 162 2.30 10.62 -6.91
N LEU A 163 1.33 10.89 -6.03
CA LEU A 163 -0.03 11.21 -6.46
C LEU A 163 -0.05 12.52 -7.27
N GLU A 164 0.72 13.52 -6.85
CA GLU A 164 0.80 14.81 -7.56
C GLU A 164 1.25 14.64 -9.00
N LEU A 165 2.33 13.87 -9.24
CA LEU A 165 2.79 13.61 -10.61
C LEU A 165 1.74 12.85 -11.44
N SER A 166 1.03 11.89 -10.86
CA SER A 166 -0.06 11.19 -11.54
C SER A 166 -1.21 12.14 -11.90
N ARG A 167 -1.51 13.12 -11.04
CA ARG A 167 -2.49 14.19 -11.29
C ARG A 167 -2.03 15.09 -12.43
N ASP A 168 -0.77 15.55 -12.40
CA ASP A 168 -0.19 16.43 -13.43
C ASP A 168 -0.20 15.77 -14.80
N ILE A 169 0.16 14.49 -14.87
CA ILE A 169 0.10 13.71 -16.11
C ILE A 169 -1.34 13.61 -16.61
N ALA A 170 -2.32 13.32 -15.71
CA ALA A 170 -3.73 13.22 -16.08
C ALA A 170 -4.29 14.55 -16.58
N VAL A 171 -3.97 15.66 -15.89
CA VAL A 171 -4.39 17.02 -16.29
C VAL A 171 -3.81 17.38 -17.65
N ARG A 172 -2.50 17.15 -17.86
CA ARG A 172 -1.82 17.43 -19.13
C ARG A 172 -2.42 16.62 -20.27
N PHE A 173 -2.61 15.32 -20.08
CA PHE A 173 -3.21 14.46 -21.09
C PHE A 173 -4.65 14.86 -21.42
N ASN A 174 -5.46 15.16 -20.39
CA ASN A 174 -6.83 15.62 -20.55
C ASN A 174 -6.89 16.99 -21.26
N GLY A 175 -5.94 17.87 -21.02
CA GLY A 175 -5.82 19.16 -21.70
C GLY A 175 -5.58 19.03 -23.21
N LEU A 176 -4.79 18.03 -23.63
CA LEU A 176 -4.48 17.77 -25.02
C LEU A 176 -5.60 17.02 -25.77
N TYR A 177 -6.21 16.04 -25.09
CA TYR A 177 -7.12 15.06 -25.73
C TYR A 177 -8.55 15.08 -25.17
N GLY A 178 -8.89 16.04 -24.30
CA GLY A 178 -10.18 16.09 -23.61
C GLY A 178 -10.33 14.98 -22.55
N ASN A 179 -11.41 15.02 -21.79
CA ASN A 179 -11.66 14.15 -20.64
C ASN A 179 -11.41 12.67 -20.95
N THR A 180 -10.23 12.18 -20.54
CA THR A 180 -9.78 10.79 -20.73
C THR A 180 -9.65 10.08 -19.40
N PHE A 181 -8.90 10.67 -18.49
CA PHE A 181 -8.65 10.17 -17.16
C PHE A 181 -9.45 10.94 -16.10
N ARG A 182 -9.85 10.27 -15.04
CA ARG A 182 -10.22 10.93 -13.80
C ARG A 182 -8.95 11.42 -13.13
N ILE A 183 -9.03 12.58 -12.52
CA ILE A 183 -7.93 13.13 -11.72
C ILE A 183 -8.11 12.58 -10.31
N PRO A 184 -7.20 11.72 -9.83
CA PRO A 184 -7.33 11.09 -8.52
C PRO A 184 -7.08 12.09 -7.39
N ASP A 185 -7.76 11.90 -6.25
CA ASP A 185 -7.52 12.64 -5.02
C ASP A 185 -6.85 11.77 -3.96
N ALA A 186 -6.25 12.41 -2.95
CA ALA A 186 -5.66 11.72 -1.83
C ALA A 186 -6.74 11.12 -0.92
N TYR A 187 -6.62 9.83 -0.60
CA TYR A 187 -7.34 9.24 0.50
C TYR A 187 -6.52 9.38 1.78
N ILE A 188 -7.02 10.15 2.72
CA ILE A 188 -6.40 10.33 4.04
C ILE A 188 -7.19 9.48 5.04
N PRO A 189 -6.63 8.35 5.54
CA PRO A 189 -7.30 7.55 6.55
C PRO A 189 -7.54 8.38 7.81
N LYS A 190 -8.74 8.25 8.41
CA LYS A 190 -9.08 8.91 9.68
C LYS A 190 -8.14 8.51 10.82
N THR A 191 -7.59 7.30 10.73
CA THR A 191 -6.64 6.73 11.71
C THR A 191 -5.51 6.05 10.97
N SER A 192 -4.38 6.72 10.80
CA SER A 192 -3.14 6.08 10.33
C SER A 192 -2.06 6.29 11.38
N ALA A 193 -1.60 5.20 12.01
CA ALA A 193 -0.48 5.28 12.92
C ALA A 193 0.83 5.29 12.13
N LYS A 194 1.65 6.31 12.31
CA LYS A 194 3.02 6.34 11.79
C LYS A 194 3.88 5.50 12.73
N ILE A 195 4.20 4.28 12.32
CA ILE A 195 5.00 3.36 13.13
C ILE A 195 6.47 3.57 12.86
N MET A 196 7.22 3.81 13.94
CA MET A 196 8.66 4.05 13.89
C MET A 196 9.43 2.76 14.16
N SER A 197 10.73 2.76 13.81
CA SER A 197 11.66 1.67 14.09
C SER A 197 11.74 1.41 15.61
N LEU A 198 11.82 0.15 16.01
CA LEU A 198 12.01 -0.20 17.42
C LEU A 198 13.43 0.06 17.92
N ALA A 199 14.42 0.13 17.02
CA ALA A 199 15.81 0.39 17.33
C ALA A 199 16.19 1.88 17.23
N ASP A 200 15.48 2.64 16.39
CA ASP A 200 15.69 4.09 16.19
C ASP A 200 14.31 4.76 15.99
N PRO A 201 13.66 5.20 17.06
CA PRO A 201 12.30 5.74 16.99
C PRO A 201 12.19 7.10 16.27
N THR A 202 13.31 7.67 15.81
CA THR A 202 13.32 8.85 14.94
C THR A 202 13.10 8.51 13.47
N LYS A 203 13.31 7.23 13.09
CA LYS A 203 13.13 6.73 11.73
C LYS A 203 11.87 5.88 11.59
N LYS A 204 11.23 5.97 10.44
CA LYS A 204 10.08 5.11 10.13
C LYS A 204 10.52 3.64 10.03
N MET A 205 9.69 2.71 10.58
CA MET A 205 9.91 1.26 10.43
C MET A 205 10.03 0.89 8.95
N SER A 206 11.11 0.22 8.58
CA SER A 206 11.46 -0.08 7.20
C SER A 206 11.78 -1.57 7.00
N LYS A 207 11.37 -2.13 5.86
CA LYS A 207 11.73 -3.49 5.44
C LYS A 207 13.22 -3.67 5.19
N SER A 208 13.90 -2.60 4.82
CA SER A 208 15.34 -2.60 4.46
C SER A 208 16.25 -2.19 5.61
N ASP A 209 15.77 -2.23 6.86
CA ASP A 209 16.61 -2.00 8.02
C ASP A 209 17.50 -3.23 8.25
N GLU A 210 18.81 -3.02 8.31
CA GLU A 210 19.80 -4.09 8.55
C GLU A 210 19.71 -4.67 9.97
N ASN A 211 19.19 -3.87 10.91
CA ASN A 211 18.97 -4.33 12.27
C ASN A 211 17.65 -5.13 12.36
N VAL A 212 17.77 -6.44 12.45
CA VAL A 212 16.62 -7.38 12.54
C VAL A 212 15.66 -7.05 13.70
N LYS A 213 16.15 -6.38 14.76
CA LYS A 213 15.32 -5.97 15.91
C LYS A 213 14.54 -4.68 15.67
N ALA A 214 14.89 -3.92 14.65
CA ALA A 214 14.28 -2.64 14.33
C ALA A 214 12.85 -2.78 13.77
N THR A 215 12.55 -3.92 13.16
CA THR A 215 11.34 -4.14 12.37
C THR A 215 10.60 -5.39 12.80
N VAL A 216 9.29 -5.26 13.03
CA VAL A 216 8.38 -6.38 13.23
C VAL A 216 7.70 -6.71 11.91
N PHE A 217 7.82 -7.97 11.47
CA PHE A 217 7.11 -8.49 10.31
C PHE A 217 5.83 -9.23 10.74
N LEU A 218 4.82 -9.24 9.88
CA LEU A 218 3.54 -9.90 10.19
C LEU A 218 3.68 -11.42 10.39
N LEU A 219 4.68 -12.00 9.76
CA LEU A 219 4.98 -13.43 9.82
C LEU A 219 5.98 -13.79 10.94
N ASP A 220 6.42 -12.83 11.75
CA ASP A 220 7.25 -13.12 12.91
C ASP A 220 6.50 -14.03 13.91
N SER A 221 7.19 -14.98 14.52
CA SER A 221 6.62 -15.79 15.59
C SER A 221 6.29 -14.94 16.83
N LYS A 222 5.33 -15.40 17.65
CA LYS A 222 4.97 -14.74 18.93
C LYS A 222 6.21 -14.39 19.77
N ASP A 223 7.10 -15.34 19.94
CA ASP A 223 8.30 -15.15 20.77
C ASP A 223 9.27 -14.12 20.15
N SER A 224 9.41 -14.11 18.81
CA SER A 224 10.20 -13.13 18.09
C SER A 224 9.64 -11.73 18.27
N ILE A 225 8.31 -11.56 18.14
CA ILE A 225 7.63 -10.27 18.34
C ILE A 225 7.88 -9.75 19.75
N ILE A 226 7.57 -10.55 20.78
CA ILE A 226 7.77 -10.15 22.19
C ILE A 226 9.24 -9.79 22.44
N LYS A 227 10.20 -10.58 21.94
CA LYS A 227 11.63 -10.30 22.10
C LYS A 227 12.04 -8.98 21.45
N LYS A 228 11.51 -8.65 20.26
CA LYS A 228 11.77 -7.39 19.57
C LYS A 228 11.25 -6.21 20.38
N PHE A 229 10.03 -6.30 20.91
CA PHE A 229 9.45 -5.24 21.74
C PHE A 229 10.23 -5.06 23.06
N LYS A 230 10.62 -6.14 23.74
CA LYS A 230 11.43 -6.07 24.96
C LYS A 230 12.76 -5.35 24.73
N SER A 231 13.34 -5.48 23.53
CA SER A 231 14.60 -4.82 23.14
C SER A 231 14.42 -3.43 22.52
N ALA A 232 13.18 -2.93 22.38
CA ALA A 232 12.92 -1.62 21.80
C ALA A 232 13.61 -0.50 22.61
N VAL A 233 14.16 0.49 21.88
CA VAL A 233 14.83 1.63 22.49
C VAL A 233 13.80 2.55 23.17
N THR A 234 14.09 2.93 24.41
CA THR A 234 13.31 3.86 25.22
C THR A 234 14.26 4.75 26.02
N ASP A 235 13.75 5.86 26.55
CA ASP A 235 14.47 6.71 27.50
C ASP A 235 14.74 6.00 28.85
N SER A 236 15.38 6.70 29.79
CA SER A 236 15.77 6.17 31.10
C SER A 236 14.79 6.52 32.24
N GLU A 237 13.67 7.20 31.97
CA GLU A 237 12.78 7.71 33.02
C GLU A 237 11.85 6.64 33.61
N MET A 238 11.63 5.53 32.91
CA MET A 238 10.80 4.38 33.31
C MET A 238 9.29 4.68 33.45
N GLU A 239 8.84 5.85 33.04
CA GLU A 239 7.45 6.30 33.15
C GLU A 239 6.72 6.22 31.80
N VAL A 240 5.60 5.50 31.73
CA VAL A 240 4.80 5.31 30.52
C VAL A 240 3.88 6.53 30.31
N VAL A 241 4.43 7.59 29.74
CA VAL A 241 3.72 8.86 29.47
C VAL A 241 4.00 9.32 28.04
N TYR A 242 2.95 9.75 27.34
CA TYR A 242 3.06 10.30 26.00
C TYR A 242 3.42 11.79 26.08
N ARG A 243 4.65 12.15 25.72
CA ARG A 243 5.11 13.53 25.70
C ARG A 243 6.33 13.73 24.79
N GLU A 244 6.65 14.98 24.50
CA GLU A 244 7.84 15.34 23.75
C GLU A 244 9.13 14.79 24.40
N GLY A 245 10.08 14.33 23.60
CA GLY A 245 11.34 13.76 24.03
C GLY A 245 11.29 12.28 24.42
N LYS A 246 10.12 11.63 24.37
CA LYS A 246 9.95 10.19 24.65
C LYS A 246 9.64 9.38 23.39
N ASP A 247 10.37 9.59 22.31
CA ASP A 247 10.08 9.01 20.99
C ASP A 247 9.86 7.50 21.02
N GLY A 248 10.67 6.75 21.78
CA GLY A 248 10.53 5.30 21.93
C GLY A 248 9.22 4.90 22.59
N ILE A 249 8.88 5.51 23.71
CA ILE A 249 7.62 5.25 24.42
C ILE A 249 6.42 5.73 23.61
N ASN A 250 6.49 6.89 23.02
CA ASN A 250 5.45 7.43 22.13
C ASN A 250 5.13 6.49 20.97
N ASN A 251 6.16 5.88 20.37
CA ASN A 251 6.00 4.87 19.32
C ASN A 251 5.29 3.62 19.86
N LEU A 252 5.71 3.09 21.01
CA LEU A 252 5.07 1.91 21.62
C LEU A 252 3.62 2.19 22.04
N MET A 253 3.34 3.36 22.59
CA MET A 253 1.97 3.78 22.93
C MET A 253 1.10 3.94 21.68
N SER A 254 1.67 4.47 20.60
CA SER A 254 0.97 4.60 19.32
C SER A 254 0.61 3.23 18.71
N ILE A 255 1.51 2.25 18.81
CA ILE A 255 1.26 0.87 18.38
C ILE A 255 0.15 0.25 19.25
N TYR A 256 0.26 0.36 20.57
CA TYR A 256 -0.70 -0.20 21.50
C TYR A 256 -2.10 0.41 21.30
N SER A 257 -2.19 1.74 21.19
CA SER A 257 -3.42 2.47 20.91
C SER A 257 -4.05 2.07 19.57
N ALA A 258 -3.25 1.92 18.51
CA ALA A 258 -3.74 1.53 17.18
C ALA A 258 -4.43 0.15 17.18
N ILE A 259 -4.01 -0.76 18.06
CA ILE A 259 -4.56 -2.11 18.19
C ILE A 259 -5.72 -2.12 19.19
N THR A 260 -5.51 -1.63 20.42
CA THR A 260 -6.48 -1.70 21.51
C THR A 260 -7.60 -0.66 21.43
N LYS A 261 -7.41 0.39 20.61
CA LYS A 261 -8.30 1.56 20.51
C LYS A 261 -8.37 2.41 21.78
N LYS A 262 -7.50 2.16 22.76
CA LYS A 262 -7.39 2.98 23.97
C LYS A 262 -6.74 4.32 23.65
N SER A 263 -7.17 5.38 24.34
CA SER A 263 -6.50 6.68 24.28
C SER A 263 -5.16 6.63 25.01
N TYR A 264 -4.31 7.62 24.78
CA TYR A 264 -3.00 7.69 25.46
C TYR A 264 -3.16 7.86 26.99
N GLU A 265 -4.17 8.59 27.42
CA GLU A 265 -4.49 8.77 28.84
C GLU A 265 -4.98 7.46 29.50
N GLU A 266 -5.72 6.64 28.78
CA GLU A 266 -6.14 5.31 29.26
C GLU A 266 -4.94 4.38 29.40
N ILE A 267 -4.00 4.42 28.44
CA ILE A 267 -2.76 3.63 28.47
C ILE A 267 -1.88 4.07 29.63
N GLN A 268 -1.73 5.38 29.85
CA GLN A 268 -0.97 5.93 30.99
C GLN A 268 -1.51 5.40 32.32
N ARG A 269 -2.83 5.46 32.53
CA ARG A 269 -3.48 4.96 33.74
C ARG A 269 -3.33 3.45 33.94
N GLU A 270 -3.41 2.67 32.85
CA GLU A 270 -3.24 1.21 32.88
C GLU A 270 -1.82 0.79 33.30
N PHE A 271 -0.83 1.59 32.97
CA PHE A 271 0.58 1.32 33.26
C PHE A 271 1.18 2.23 34.33
N GLU A 272 0.35 2.97 35.06
CA GLU A 272 0.79 3.78 36.19
C GLU A 272 1.47 2.89 37.24
N GLY A 273 2.68 3.27 37.66
CA GLY A 273 3.49 2.50 38.61
C GLY A 273 4.13 1.24 38.05
N LYS A 274 3.95 0.91 36.76
CA LYS A 274 4.62 -0.20 36.08
C LYS A 274 5.83 0.30 35.29
N GLY A 275 6.89 -0.49 35.24
CA GLY A 275 8.09 -0.16 34.50
C GLY A 275 7.97 -0.42 32.98
N TYR A 276 8.97 0.06 32.23
CA TYR A 276 9.03 -0.18 30.77
C TYR A 276 9.07 -1.65 30.38
N GLY A 277 9.61 -2.53 31.22
CA GLY A 277 9.64 -3.98 30.98
C GLY A 277 8.23 -4.58 30.85
N ASP A 278 7.33 -4.21 31.77
CA ASP A 278 5.93 -4.66 31.75
C ASP A 278 5.20 -4.10 30.55
N PHE A 279 5.35 -2.80 30.27
CA PHE A 279 4.72 -2.16 29.12
C PHE A 279 5.20 -2.75 27.79
N LYS A 280 6.51 -2.90 27.58
CA LYS A 280 7.08 -3.52 26.38
C LYS A 280 6.58 -4.95 26.18
N THR A 281 6.43 -5.71 27.26
CA THR A 281 5.91 -7.06 27.20
C THR A 281 4.44 -7.04 26.77
N ALA A 282 3.60 -6.20 27.40
CA ALA A 282 2.20 -6.06 27.07
C ALA A 282 1.99 -5.62 25.59
N VAL A 283 2.78 -4.65 25.09
CA VAL A 283 2.73 -4.26 23.68
C VAL A 283 3.08 -5.42 22.78
N GLY A 284 4.16 -6.17 23.10
CA GLY A 284 4.60 -7.33 22.33
C GLY A 284 3.54 -8.43 22.26
N GLU A 285 2.89 -8.74 23.38
CA GLU A 285 1.80 -9.72 23.48
C GLU A 285 0.57 -9.28 22.68
N THR A 286 0.18 -8.02 22.83
CA THR A 286 -0.95 -7.42 22.08
C THR A 286 -0.71 -7.48 20.57
N VAL A 287 0.49 -7.13 20.11
CA VAL A 287 0.85 -7.23 18.69
C VAL A 287 0.86 -8.69 18.22
N ALA A 288 1.42 -9.60 19.01
CA ALA A 288 1.48 -11.01 18.65
C ALA A 288 0.09 -11.65 18.52
N GLU A 289 -0.85 -11.24 19.37
CA GLU A 289 -2.24 -11.72 19.31
C GLU A 289 -3.01 -11.09 18.14
N GLU A 290 -2.84 -9.80 17.87
CA GLU A 290 -3.41 -9.13 16.69
C GLU A 290 -2.97 -9.80 15.39
N LEU A 291 -1.70 -10.21 15.30
CA LEU A 291 -1.13 -10.82 14.10
C LEU A 291 -1.36 -12.34 14.01
N ARG A 292 -1.81 -13.00 15.08
CA ARG A 292 -2.04 -14.45 15.09
C ARG A 292 -3.02 -14.90 13.99
N PRO A 293 -4.24 -14.34 13.89
CA PRO A 293 -5.20 -14.78 12.88
C PRO A 293 -4.69 -14.52 11.45
N ILE A 294 -3.88 -13.48 11.24
CA ILE A 294 -3.28 -13.19 9.94
C ILE A 294 -2.27 -14.29 9.57
N ARG A 295 -1.44 -14.74 10.52
CA ARG A 295 -0.48 -15.84 10.28
C ARG A 295 -1.19 -17.16 9.99
N GLU A 296 -2.21 -17.49 10.76
CA GLU A 296 -3.01 -18.71 10.57
C GLU A 296 -3.68 -18.73 9.19
N GLU A 297 -4.27 -17.63 8.78
CA GLU A 297 -4.89 -17.50 7.47
C GLU A 297 -3.86 -17.51 6.33
N TYR A 298 -2.70 -16.85 6.53
CA TYR A 298 -1.60 -16.88 5.57
C TYR A 298 -1.11 -18.33 5.34
N ASP A 299 -0.89 -19.08 6.41
CA ASP A 299 -0.43 -20.48 6.33
C ASP A 299 -1.47 -21.36 5.60
N ARG A 300 -2.75 -21.17 5.89
CA ARG A 300 -3.85 -21.82 5.19
C ARG A 300 -3.84 -21.52 3.69
N LEU A 301 -3.71 -20.25 3.33
CA LEU A 301 -3.68 -19.80 1.93
C LEU A 301 -2.44 -20.33 1.19
N MET A 302 -1.28 -20.31 1.82
CA MET A 302 -0.04 -20.81 1.21
C MET A 302 -0.03 -22.34 1.05
N ALA A 303 -0.81 -23.07 1.85
CA ALA A 303 -1.03 -24.50 1.68
C ALA A 303 -1.95 -24.80 0.48
N ASP A 304 -2.90 -23.90 0.15
CA ASP A 304 -3.84 -24.05 -0.98
C ASP A 304 -3.43 -23.15 -2.17
N LYS A 305 -2.37 -23.57 -2.85
CA LYS A 305 -1.86 -22.83 -4.03
C LYS A 305 -2.88 -22.74 -5.17
N ALA A 306 -3.75 -23.73 -5.31
CA ALA A 306 -4.77 -23.75 -6.37
C ALA A 306 -5.81 -22.65 -6.12
N TYR A 307 -6.25 -22.49 -4.87
CA TYR A 307 -7.14 -21.40 -4.49
C TYR A 307 -6.49 -20.03 -4.71
N LEU A 308 -5.24 -19.84 -4.26
CA LEU A 308 -4.52 -18.58 -4.50
C LEU A 308 -4.41 -18.28 -6.00
N GLU A 309 -4.10 -19.29 -6.81
CA GLU A 309 -4.01 -19.13 -8.26
C GLU A 309 -5.35 -18.73 -8.86
N SER A 310 -6.44 -19.34 -8.44
CA SER A 310 -7.78 -18.96 -8.89
C SER A 310 -8.10 -17.50 -8.53
N CYS A 311 -7.75 -17.05 -7.32
CA CYS A 311 -8.00 -15.69 -6.86
C CYS A 311 -7.24 -14.64 -7.70
N TYR A 312 -5.92 -14.81 -7.89
CA TYR A 312 -5.18 -13.79 -8.64
C TYR A 312 -5.46 -13.82 -10.14
N ARG A 313 -5.86 -14.98 -10.72
CA ARG A 313 -6.30 -15.06 -12.12
C ARG A 313 -7.63 -14.39 -12.35
N ASP A 314 -8.61 -14.60 -11.48
CA ASP A 314 -9.92 -13.94 -11.52
C ASP A 314 -9.74 -12.41 -11.33
N GLY A 315 -8.95 -12.00 -10.34
CA GLY A 315 -8.61 -10.61 -10.12
C GLY A 315 -7.96 -9.97 -11.34
N ALA A 316 -6.99 -10.64 -11.98
CA ALA A 316 -6.34 -10.16 -13.19
C ALA A 316 -7.31 -10.06 -14.38
N GLN A 317 -8.25 -11.00 -14.51
CA GLN A 317 -9.27 -10.94 -15.57
C GLN A 317 -10.21 -9.75 -15.39
N LYS A 318 -10.68 -9.50 -14.16
CA LYS A 318 -11.50 -8.32 -13.82
C LYS A 318 -10.73 -7.02 -14.08
N ALA A 319 -9.47 -6.96 -13.61
CA ALA A 319 -8.58 -5.82 -13.80
C ALA A 319 -8.34 -5.53 -15.30
N ARG A 320 -8.06 -6.57 -16.09
CA ARG A 320 -7.85 -6.45 -17.54
C ARG A 320 -9.08 -5.89 -18.25
N THR A 321 -10.28 -6.36 -17.90
CA THR A 321 -11.53 -5.89 -18.52
C THR A 321 -11.74 -4.39 -18.32
N ILE A 322 -11.40 -3.86 -17.15
CA ILE A 322 -11.55 -2.42 -16.85
C ILE A 322 -10.43 -1.62 -17.50
N SER A 323 -9.19 -2.06 -17.32
CA SER A 323 -8.01 -1.34 -17.80
C SER A 323 -7.95 -1.27 -19.34
N GLN A 324 -8.39 -2.34 -20.03
CA GLN A 324 -8.43 -2.36 -21.48
C GLN A 324 -9.34 -1.27 -22.05
N ARG A 325 -10.51 -1.07 -21.46
CA ARG A 325 -11.43 0.00 -21.89
C ARG A 325 -10.81 1.39 -21.80
N THR A 326 -10.01 1.61 -20.75
CA THR A 326 -9.29 2.89 -20.61
C THR A 326 -8.17 3.00 -21.62
N LEU A 327 -7.40 1.94 -21.83
CA LEU A 327 -6.31 1.92 -22.80
C LEU A 327 -6.82 2.14 -24.24
N ASP A 328 -7.90 1.47 -24.64
CA ASP A 328 -8.53 1.62 -25.95
C ASP A 328 -8.98 3.08 -26.19
N LYS A 329 -9.54 3.70 -25.15
CA LYS A 329 -9.92 5.12 -25.20
C LYS A 329 -8.68 6.01 -25.40
N VAL A 330 -7.56 5.70 -24.72
CA VAL A 330 -6.29 6.43 -24.86
C VAL A 330 -5.76 6.26 -26.29
N TYR A 331 -5.66 5.03 -26.78
CA TYR A 331 -5.15 4.72 -28.10
C TYR A 331 -5.95 5.44 -29.20
N LYS A 332 -7.28 5.41 -29.11
CA LYS A 332 -8.14 6.16 -30.04
C LYS A 332 -7.83 7.66 -30.02
N LYS A 333 -7.61 8.23 -28.84
CA LYS A 333 -7.36 9.67 -28.70
C LYS A 333 -6.01 10.13 -29.21
N ILE A 334 -4.96 9.32 -29.05
CA ILE A 334 -3.62 9.62 -29.58
C ILE A 334 -3.45 9.23 -31.05
N GLY A 335 -4.48 8.63 -31.69
CA GLY A 335 -4.48 8.32 -33.11
C GLY A 335 -3.88 6.96 -33.48
N PHE A 336 -3.77 6.03 -32.52
CA PHE A 336 -3.39 4.66 -32.84
C PHE A 336 -4.54 3.95 -33.56
N LEU A 337 -4.19 3.19 -34.59
CA LEU A 337 -5.16 2.34 -35.28
C LEU A 337 -5.61 1.21 -34.33
N PRO A 338 -6.94 0.92 -34.29
CA PRO A 338 -7.40 -0.22 -33.52
C PRO A 338 -6.76 -1.50 -34.05
N ALA A 339 -6.34 -2.38 -33.15
CA ALA A 339 -5.97 -3.72 -33.56
C ALA A 339 -7.19 -4.35 -34.21
N SER A 340 -7.11 -4.68 -35.51
CA SER A 340 -8.18 -5.40 -36.17
C SER A 340 -8.42 -6.72 -35.45
N LEU A 341 -9.61 -6.90 -34.92
CA LEU A 341 -10.09 -8.20 -34.49
C LEU A 341 -10.52 -9.02 -35.67
#